data_8345a31e26626782b0f4a0ddae03ac7e
#
_entry.id   8345a31e26626782b0f4a0ddae03ac7e
#
_cell.length_a   1.000
_cell.length_b   1.000
_cell.length_c   1.000
_cell.angle_alpha   90.00
_cell.angle_beta   90.00
_cell.angle_gamma   90.00
#
_symmetry.space_group_name_H-M   'P 1'
#
loop_
_entity.id
_entity.type
_entity.pdbx_description
1 polymer ?
#
loop_
_entity_poly.entity_id
_entity_poly.type
_entity_poly.pdbx_seq_one_letter_code
_entity_poly.pdbx_strand_id
1 'polypeptide(L)'
;MSDKTPFYITTAISYPNGKPHIGHAYELIATDAMARFQRLDGRDVFFLTGTDEHGQKMQQTARKEGIEPSELAERNTAEFRQMGKLLNASNDDFIRTTEPRHHEACQVIWSRMADNGDIYKDSYAGWYSVRDEAYYGEDETEVRDDVRYGPQGTPVEWVEESSYFFKLSAYQDRLLKLYEEQPDFIGPAERRNEIISFVKSGLRDLSISRTTFDWGVKVPGDPAHVMYVWVDALTNYVTATGLLTDENAPRSKFWPADAHIIGKDIIRFH
;
A
#
# COMPACT_ATOMS: atom_id res chain seq x y z
N MET A 1 18.09 28.34 16.85
CA MET A 1 17.47 27.03 17.11
C MET A 1 18.33 26.04 16.37
N SER A 2 18.89 25.01 17.00
CA SER A 2 19.65 23.98 16.28
C SER A 2 18.68 23.28 15.32
N ASP A 3 18.99 23.30 14.03
CA ASP A 3 18.22 22.52 13.05
C ASP A 3 18.37 21.05 13.42
N LYS A 4 17.29 20.49 13.98
CA LYS A 4 17.25 19.05 14.27
C LYS A 4 17.20 18.26 12.97
N THR A 5 17.97 17.18 12.88
CA THR A 5 17.93 16.29 11.72
C THR A 5 16.55 15.63 11.62
N PRO A 6 15.88 15.72 10.47
CA PRO A 6 14.61 15.04 10.26
C PRO A 6 14.75 13.51 10.42
N PHE A 7 13.68 12.88 10.87
CA PHE A 7 13.54 11.42 10.90
C PHE A 7 12.09 11.05 10.65
N TYR A 8 11.86 10.34 9.55
CA TYR A 8 10.53 9.91 9.17
C TYR A 8 10.39 8.38 9.31
N ILE A 9 9.42 7.97 10.12
CA ILE A 9 9.12 6.55 10.36
C ILE A 9 7.63 6.29 10.18
N THR A 10 7.30 5.14 9.60
CA THR A 10 5.92 4.75 9.35
C THR A 10 5.63 3.32 9.78
N THR A 11 4.38 3.02 10.15
CA THR A 11 3.82 1.68 10.00
C THR A 11 3.37 1.47 8.56
N ALA A 12 3.00 0.24 8.17
CA ALA A 12 2.05 0.07 7.09
C ALA A 12 0.69 0.71 7.47
N ILE A 13 -0.11 1.09 6.47
CA ILE A 13 -1.50 1.44 6.72
C ILE A 13 -2.35 0.18 6.75
N SER A 14 -3.19 0.06 7.79
CA SER A 14 -3.96 -1.14 8.04
C SER A 14 -5.22 -1.20 7.20
N TYR A 15 -5.54 -2.37 6.64
CA TYR A 15 -6.81 -2.59 5.94
C TYR A 15 -7.95 -2.82 6.95
N PRO A 16 -8.90 -1.88 7.12
CA PRO A 16 -9.87 -1.92 8.20
C PRO A 16 -11.11 -2.75 7.81
N ASN A 17 -10.92 -4.00 7.39
CA ASN A 17 -12.01 -4.93 7.07
C ASN A 17 -12.57 -5.69 8.29
N GLY A 18 -12.11 -5.35 9.48
CA GLY A 18 -12.49 -5.91 10.76
C GLY A 18 -11.83 -5.17 11.91
N LYS A 19 -11.98 -5.70 13.12
CA LYS A 19 -11.36 -5.11 14.31
C LYS A 19 -9.85 -5.28 14.29
N PRO A 20 -9.08 -4.33 14.86
CA PRO A 20 -7.64 -4.49 15.02
C PRO A 20 -7.32 -5.71 15.90
N HIS A 21 -6.19 -6.34 15.62
CA HIS A 21 -5.69 -7.52 16.34
C HIS A 21 -4.27 -7.29 16.86
N ILE A 22 -3.73 -8.28 17.58
CA ILE A 22 -2.41 -8.19 18.22
C ILE A 22 -1.27 -7.85 17.24
N GLY A 23 -1.36 -8.26 15.96
CA GLY A 23 -0.37 -7.92 14.94
C GLY A 23 -0.30 -6.42 14.67
N HIS A 24 -1.46 -5.76 14.53
CA HIS A 24 -1.52 -4.30 14.37
C HIS A 24 -0.99 -3.56 15.60
N ALA A 25 -1.34 -4.06 16.81
CA ALA A 25 -0.83 -3.49 18.05
C ALA A 25 0.69 -3.63 18.16
N TYR A 26 1.24 -4.79 17.79
CA TYR A 26 2.68 -5.04 17.81
C TYR A 26 3.44 -4.11 16.87
N GLU A 27 2.98 -3.97 15.63
CA GLU A 27 3.58 -3.08 14.64
C GLU A 27 3.58 -1.62 15.12
N LEU A 28 2.43 -1.15 15.63
CA LEU A 28 2.28 0.21 16.13
C LEU A 28 3.20 0.48 17.34
N ILE A 29 3.27 -0.45 18.33
CA ILE A 29 4.11 -0.31 19.51
C ILE A 29 5.59 -0.32 19.14
N ALA A 30 6.02 -1.23 18.25
CA ALA A 30 7.41 -1.32 17.82
C ALA A 30 7.85 -0.03 17.11
N THR A 31 7.01 0.50 16.23
CA THR A 31 7.28 1.76 15.50
C THR A 31 7.29 2.95 16.46
N ASP A 32 6.34 3.01 17.40
CA ASP A 32 6.27 4.08 18.41
C ASP A 32 7.50 4.09 19.33
N ALA A 33 8.00 2.93 19.73
CA ALA A 33 9.22 2.82 20.52
C ALA A 33 10.43 3.43 19.79
N MET A 34 10.57 3.15 18.48
CA MET A 34 11.61 3.74 17.65
C MET A 34 11.43 5.25 17.48
N ALA A 35 10.20 5.71 17.22
CA ALA A 35 9.90 7.14 17.11
C ALA A 35 10.25 7.91 18.40
N ARG A 36 9.87 7.36 19.55
CA ARG A 36 10.21 7.94 20.86
C ARG A 36 11.71 7.97 21.13
N PHE A 37 12.42 6.90 20.78
CA PHE A 37 13.88 6.85 20.90
C PHE A 37 14.53 7.95 20.08
N GLN A 38 14.14 8.13 18.83
CA GLN A 38 14.69 9.16 17.94
C GLN A 38 14.39 10.60 18.45
N ARG A 39 13.20 10.81 19.04
CA ARG A 39 12.89 12.09 19.71
C ARG A 39 13.77 12.36 20.93
N LEU A 40 14.04 11.32 21.74
CA LEU A 40 14.96 11.42 22.88
C LEU A 40 16.40 11.68 22.43
N ASP A 41 16.80 11.13 21.28
CA ASP A 41 18.11 11.39 20.65
C ASP A 41 18.20 12.77 20.00
N GLY A 42 17.13 13.57 20.09
CA GLY A 42 17.13 14.98 19.67
C GLY A 42 16.74 15.22 18.21
N ARG A 43 16.28 14.21 17.47
CA ARG A 43 15.81 14.35 16.08
C ARG A 43 14.45 15.04 16.02
N ASP A 44 14.16 15.63 14.86
CA ASP A 44 12.83 16.10 14.49
C ASP A 44 12.08 14.93 13.84
N VAL A 45 11.18 14.29 14.58
CA VAL A 45 10.56 13.03 14.17
C VAL A 45 9.15 13.25 13.62
N PHE A 46 8.87 12.66 12.47
CA PHE A 46 7.53 12.50 11.93
C PHE A 46 7.16 11.02 11.94
N PHE A 47 6.13 10.64 12.69
CA PHE A 47 5.62 9.28 12.78
C PHE A 47 4.23 9.18 12.15
N LEU A 48 4.11 8.40 11.07
CA LEU A 48 2.88 8.16 10.32
C LEU A 48 2.34 6.75 10.57
N THR A 49 1.04 6.67 10.76
CA THR A 49 0.23 5.45 10.67
C THR A 49 -1.08 5.77 9.96
N GLY A 50 -1.93 4.78 9.68
CA GLY A 50 -3.20 5.04 9.00
C GLY A 50 -3.98 3.80 8.62
N THR A 51 -4.99 4.02 7.75
CA THR A 51 -5.85 2.96 7.22
C THR A 51 -5.96 3.02 5.70
N ASP A 52 -5.93 1.82 5.10
CA ASP A 52 -6.22 1.58 3.68
C ASP A 52 -7.69 1.15 3.55
N GLU A 53 -8.52 2.06 3.02
CA GLU A 53 -9.98 1.96 3.12
C GLU A 53 -10.68 1.60 1.81
N HIS A 54 -9.94 1.46 0.71
CA HIS A 54 -10.48 1.20 -0.61
C HIS A 54 -10.52 -0.30 -0.95
N GLY A 55 -11.04 -0.61 -2.14
CA GLY A 55 -11.01 -1.94 -2.70
C GLY A 55 -12.33 -2.69 -2.68
N GLN A 56 -12.38 -3.75 -3.49
CA GLN A 56 -13.57 -4.54 -3.74
C GLN A 56 -14.15 -5.20 -2.49
N LYS A 57 -13.28 -5.67 -1.58
CA LYS A 57 -13.71 -6.37 -0.36
C LYS A 57 -14.44 -5.43 0.61
N MET A 58 -13.99 -4.18 0.74
CA MET A 58 -14.69 -3.17 1.53
C MET A 58 -16.08 -2.91 0.95
N GLN A 59 -16.19 -2.71 -0.37
CA GLN A 59 -17.46 -2.51 -1.05
C GLN A 59 -18.42 -3.70 -0.90
N GLN A 60 -17.91 -4.93 -1.02
CA GLN A 60 -18.73 -6.14 -0.84
C GLN A 60 -19.23 -6.30 0.60
N THR A 61 -18.38 -5.99 1.59
CA THR A 61 -18.77 -6.04 3.02
C THR A 61 -19.84 -5.00 3.32
N ALA A 62 -19.68 -3.78 2.84
CA ALA A 62 -20.67 -2.72 2.99
C ALA A 62 -22.02 -3.11 2.38
N ARG A 63 -22.01 -3.67 1.15
CA ARG A 63 -23.24 -4.18 0.50
C ARG A 63 -23.94 -5.28 1.32
N LYS A 64 -23.17 -6.21 1.91
CA LYS A 64 -23.74 -7.28 2.77
C LYS A 64 -24.38 -6.72 4.03
N GLU A 65 -23.82 -5.64 4.57
CA GLU A 65 -24.37 -4.95 5.76
C GLU A 65 -25.45 -3.92 5.42
N GLY A 66 -25.69 -3.62 4.14
CA GLY A 66 -26.68 -2.64 3.69
C GLY A 66 -26.32 -1.19 4.01
N ILE A 67 -25.02 -0.88 4.07
CA ILE A 67 -24.48 0.46 4.35
C ILE A 67 -23.56 0.92 3.21
N GLU A 68 -23.22 2.22 3.21
CA GLU A 68 -22.24 2.75 2.27
C GLU A 68 -20.81 2.34 2.64
N PRO A 69 -19.91 2.14 1.65
CA PRO A 69 -18.49 1.83 1.91
C PRO A 69 -17.80 2.87 2.80
N SER A 70 -18.15 4.16 2.65
CA SER A 70 -17.62 5.24 3.48
C SER A 70 -18.03 5.12 4.95
N GLU A 71 -19.26 4.68 5.23
CA GLU A 71 -19.74 4.45 6.59
C GLU A 71 -19.03 3.26 7.24
N LEU A 72 -18.81 2.17 6.49
CA LEU A 72 -18.05 1.02 6.93
C LEU A 72 -16.60 1.41 7.27
N ALA A 73 -15.96 2.17 6.37
CA ALA A 73 -14.60 2.66 6.55
C ALA A 73 -14.48 3.54 7.81
N GLU A 74 -15.38 4.50 8.00
CA GLU A 74 -15.39 5.37 9.18
C GLU A 74 -15.53 4.57 10.48
N ARG A 75 -16.52 3.66 10.51
CA ARG A 75 -16.78 2.81 11.69
C ARG A 75 -15.58 1.96 12.07
N ASN A 76 -14.97 1.29 11.08
CA ASN A 76 -13.87 0.38 11.34
C ASN A 76 -12.57 1.14 11.65
N THR A 77 -12.29 2.25 10.97
CA THR A 77 -11.13 3.11 11.24
C THR A 77 -11.16 3.70 12.66
N ALA A 78 -12.35 3.98 13.19
CA ALA A 78 -12.50 4.42 14.58
C ALA A 78 -11.93 3.41 15.59
N GLU A 79 -12.04 2.10 15.33
CA GLU A 79 -11.44 1.04 16.17
C GLU A 79 -9.89 1.09 16.14
N PHE A 80 -9.30 1.34 14.97
CA PHE A 80 -7.83 1.49 14.83
C PHE A 80 -7.33 2.75 15.55
N ARG A 81 -8.05 3.85 15.43
CA ARG A 81 -7.75 5.08 16.17
C ARG A 81 -7.87 4.88 17.68
N GLN A 82 -8.89 4.12 18.12
CA GLN A 82 -9.08 3.78 19.54
C GLN A 82 -7.93 2.90 20.05
N MET A 83 -7.48 1.92 19.27
CA MET A 83 -6.30 1.11 19.60
C MET A 83 -5.08 1.99 19.80
N GLY A 84 -4.80 2.93 18.89
CA GLY A 84 -3.68 3.86 19.03
C GLY A 84 -3.74 4.70 20.32
N LYS A 85 -4.94 5.17 20.69
CA LYS A 85 -5.16 5.90 21.95
C LYS A 85 -4.91 5.02 23.17
N LEU A 86 -5.44 3.79 23.18
CA LEU A 86 -5.25 2.84 24.30
C LEU A 86 -3.78 2.46 24.49
N LEU A 87 -3.02 2.36 23.40
CA LEU A 87 -1.59 2.06 23.42
C LEU A 87 -0.72 3.31 23.65
N ASN A 88 -1.32 4.48 23.80
CA ASN A 88 -0.63 5.75 23.95
C ASN A 88 0.41 5.99 22.82
N ALA A 89 0.07 5.61 21.59
CA ALA A 89 0.91 5.82 20.42
C ALA A 89 1.13 7.31 20.15
N SER A 90 2.35 7.69 19.79
CA SER A 90 2.78 9.07 19.61
C SER A 90 2.87 9.51 18.14
N ASN A 91 2.06 8.86 17.27
CA ASN A 91 2.02 9.24 15.87
C ASN A 91 1.57 10.69 15.66
N ASP A 92 2.26 11.36 14.72
CA ASP A 92 2.01 12.78 14.39
C ASP A 92 0.90 12.93 13.36
N ASP A 93 0.63 11.88 12.59
CA ASP A 93 -0.46 11.86 11.61
C ASP A 93 -1.09 10.46 11.55
N PHE A 94 -2.37 10.43 11.16
CA PHE A 94 -3.13 9.22 10.89
C PHE A 94 -3.82 9.40 9.55
N ILE A 95 -3.18 8.92 8.48
CA ILE A 95 -3.68 9.07 7.11
C ILE A 95 -4.76 8.03 6.80
N ARG A 96 -5.73 8.45 6.01
CA ARG A 96 -6.77 7.57 5.45
C ARG A 96 -6.74 7.69 3.93
N THR A 97 -6.83 6.58 3.23
CA THR A 97 -6.84 6.62 1.75
C THR A 97 -8.08 7.32 1.18
N THR A 98 -9.15 7.46 1.97
CA THR A 98 -10.37 8.22 1.61
C THR A 98 -10.24 9.74 1.77
N GLU A 99 -9.14 10.25 2.31
CA GLU A 99 -8.96 11.70 2.47
C GLU A 99 -8.71 12.40 1.11
N PRO A 100 -9.28 13.61 0.91
CA PRO A 100 -9.07 14.37 -0.33
C PRO A 100 -7.58 14.60 -0.67
N ARG A 101 -6.73 14.88 0.34
CA ARG A 101 -5.28 15.06 0.13
C ARG A 101 -4.61 13.81 -0.44
N HIS A 102 -5.13 12.62 -0.09
CA HIS A 102 -4.59 11.37 -0.60
C HIS A 102 -5.04 11.12 -2.04
N HIS A 103 -6.32 11.35 -2.36
CA HIS A 103 -6.81 11.25 -3.72
C HIS A 103 -6.04 12.17 -4.66
N GLU A 104 -5.80 13.43 -4.27
CA GLU A 104 -5.01 14.38 -5.07
C GLU A 104 -3.58 13.87 -5.29
N ALA A 105 -2.90 13.42 -4.24
CA ALA A 105 -1.55 12.89 -4.34
C ALA A 105 -1.46 11.66 -5.25
N CYS A 106 -2.43 10.74 -5.16
CA CYS A 106 -2.51 9.57 -6.05
C CYS A 106 -2.68 9.98 -7.51
N GLN A 107 -3.50 10.98 -7.80
CA GLN A 107 -3.68 11.49 -9.17
C GLN A 107 -2.41 12.16 -9.70
N VAL A 108 -1.69 12.88 -8.85
CA VAL A 108 -0.40 13.50 -9.23
C VAL A 108 0.65 12.43 -9.54
N ILE A 109 0.83 11.42 -8.67
CA ILE A 109 1.84 10.38 -8.93
C ILE A 109 1.47 9.53 -10.15
N TRP A 110 0.19 9.23 -10.33
CA TRP A 110 -0.29 8.53 -11.53
C TRP A 110 0.08 9.29 -12.80
N SER A 111 -0.23 10.59 -12.85
CA SER A 111 0.09 11.44 -14.01
C SER A 111 1.58 11.48 -14.29
N ARG A 112 2.42 11.61 -13.25
CA ARG A 112 3.89 11.57 -13.39
C ARG A 112 4.38 10.23 -13.96
N MET A 113 3.85 9.11 -13.51
CA MET A 113 4.20 7.78 -14.06
C MET A 113 3.75 7.64 -15.51
N ALA A 114 2.57 8.16 -15.85
CA ALA A 114 2.06 8.13 -17.23
C ALA A 114 2.93 9.00 -18.15
N ASP A 115 3.27 10.23 -17.74
CA ASP A 115 4.12 11.15 -18.49
C ASP A 115 5.52 10.60 -18.71
N ASN A 116 6.05 9.84 -17.75
CA ASN A 116 7.34 9.13 -17.86
C ASN A 116 7.26 7.90 -18.78
N GLY A 117 6.07 7.50 -19.22
CA GLY A 117 5.85 6.29 -20.02
C GLY A 117 5.96 4.98 -19.23
N ASP A 118 5.85 5.04 -17.90
CA ASP A 118 5.89 3.88 -17.01
C ASP A 118 4.55 3.14 -16.95
N ILE A 119 3.47 3.75 -17.46
CA ILE A 119 2.11 3.18 -17.49
C ILE A 119 1.66 3.01 -18.95
N TYR A 120 1.01 1.88 -19.23
CA TYR A 120 0.32 1.63 -20.49
C TYR A 120 -1.02 0.94 -20.24
N LYS A 121 -1.95 1.05 -21.20
CA LYS A 121 -3.26 0.39 -21.13
C LYS A 121 -3.26 -0.85 -22.01
N ASP A 122 -3.75 -1.96 -21.46
CA ASP A 122 -3.90 -3.24 -22.15
C ASP A 122 -5.10 -4.00 -21.58
N SER A 123 -5.44 -5.16 -22.17
CA SER A 123 -6.40 -6.10 -21.60
C SER A 123 -5.66 -7.16 -20.79
N TYR A 124 -6.20 -7.50 -19.65
CA TYR A 124 -5.71 -8.62 -18.84
C TYR A 124 -6.79 -9.70 -18.77
N ALA A 125 -6.38 -10.93 -19.00
CA ALA A 125 -7.22 -12.11 -18.82
C ALA A 125 -6.52 -13.10 -17.88
N GLY A 126 -7.22 -13.55 -16.84
CA GLY A 126 -6.64 -14.47 -15.87
C GLY A 126 -7.63 -14.93 -14.82
N TRP A 127 -7.19 -15.87 -13.99
CA TRP A 127 -7.96 -16.40 -12.87
C TRP A 127 -7.86 -15.47 -11.66
N TYR A 128 -8.94 -14.75 -11.39
CA TYR A 128 -8.98 -13.73 -10.32
C TYR A 128 -9.56 -14.32 -9.03
N SER A 129 -8.85 -14.10 -7.91
CA SER A 129 -9.34 -14.36 -6.56
C SER A 129 -9.82 -13.06 -5.92
N VAL A 130 -11.11 -12.98 -5.64
CA VAL A 130 -11.70 -11.82 -4.93
C VAL A 130 -11.16 -11.70 -3.50
N ARG A 131 -10.88 -12.84 -2.85
CA ARG A 131 -10.35 -12.87 -1.48
C ARG A 131 -8.91 -12.37 -1.40
N ASP A 132 -8.07 -12.80 -2.34
CA ASP A 132 -6.65 -12.48 -2.33
C ASP A 132 -6.37 -11.18 -3.08
N GLU A 133 -7.41 -10.63 -3.77
CA GLU A 133 -7.32 -9.47 -4.67
C GLU A 133 -6.18 -9.61 -5.70
N ALA A 134 -6.00 -10.83 -6.22
CA ALA A 134 -4.89 -11.19 -7.08
C ALA A 134 -5.33 -12.02 -8.29
N TYR A 135 -4.62 -11.82 -9.39
CA TYR A 135 -4.70 -12.69 -10.57
C TYR A 135 -3.64 -13.78 -10.51
N TYR A 136 -4.02 -14.96 -11.00
CA TYR A 136 -3.16 -16.12 -11.10
C TYR A 136 -3.12 -16.63 -12.53
N GLY A 137 -1.96 -17.11 -12.97
CA GLY A 137 -1.82 -17.85 -14.20
C GLY A 137 -2.51 -19.21 -14.11
N GLU A 138 -2.75 -19.85 -15.25
CA GLU A 138 -3.36 -21.18 -15.28
C GLU A 138 -2.48 -22.22 -14.57
N ASP A 139 -1.17 -22.07 -14.67
CA ASP A 139 -0.13 -22.88 -14.01
C ASP A 139 -0.05 -22.69 -12.48
N GLU A 140 -0.61 -21.60 -11.98
CA GLU A 140 -0.68 -21.31 -10.55
C GLU A 140 -1.99 -21.78 -9.89
N THR A 141 -2.92 -22.33 -10.68
CA THR A 141 -4.25 -22.71 -10.22
C THR A 141 -4.49 -24.20 -10.37
N GLU A 142 -5.41 -24.76 -9.57
CA GLU A 142 -5.82 -26.16 -9.68
C GLU A 142 -7.34 -26.29 -9.67
N VAL A 143 -7.87 -27.32 -10.37
CA VAL A 143 -9.31 -27.63 -10.40
C VAL A 143 -9.60 -28.75 -9.40
N ARG A 144 -10.59 -28.55 -8.51
CA ARG A 144 -11.12 -29.53 -7.56
C ARG A 144 -12.65 -29.46 -7.60
N ASP A 145 -13.32 -30.58 -7.77
CA ASP A 145 -14.79 -30.66 -7.77
C ASP A 145 -15.46 -29.62 -8.70
N ASP A 146 -14.96 -29.48 -9.93
CA ASP A 146 -15.39 -28.50 -10.95
C ASP A 146 -15.21 -27.03 -10.58
N VAL A 147 -14.53 -26.72 -9.48
CA VAL A 147 -14.16 -25.36 -9.06
C VAL A 147 -12.66 -25.18 -9.18
N ARG A 148 -12.23 -24.04 -9.75
CA ARG A 148 -10.82 -23.68 -9.82
C ARG A 148 -10.40 -22.88 -8.59
N TYR A 149 -9.23 -23.21 -8.04
CA TYR A 149 -8.67 -22.59 -6.84
C TYR A 149 -7.28 -22.02 -7.12
N GLY A 150 -7.00 -20.86 -6.53
CA GLY A 150 -5.68 -20.25 -6.49
C GLY A 150 -4.75 -20.87 -5.44
N PRO A 151 -3.47 -20.44 -5.39
CA PRO A 151 -2.45 -21.00 -4.49
C PRO A 151 -2.81 -20.92 -3.00
N GLN A 152 -3.66 -19.97 -2.62
CA GLN A 152 -4.13 -19.78 -1.25
C GLN A 152 -5.36 -20.64 -0.90
N GLY A 153 -5.75 -21.55 -1.81
CA GLY A 153 -6.95 -22.38 -1.64
C GLY A 153 -8.27 -21.61 -1.73
N THR A 154 -8.27 -20.47 -2.41
CA THR A 154 -9.46 -19.65 -2.65
C THR A 154 -10.03 -19.91 -4.04
N PRO A 155 -11.37 -19.95 -4.20
CA PRO A 155 -11.97 -20.02 -5.52
C PRO A 155 -11.54 -18.84 -6.40
N VAL A 156 -11.30 -19.10 -7.67
CA VAL A 156 -10.95 -18.10 -8.68
C VAL A 156 -11.89 -18.18 -9.86
N GLU A 157 -12.18 -17.04 -10.48
CA GLU A 157 -13.02 -16.89 -11.65
C GLU A 157 -12.20 -16.34 -12.82
N TRP A 158 -12.51 -16.77 -14.04
CA TRP A 158 -11.88 -16.20 -15.22
C TRP A 158 -12.41 -14.81 -15.47
N VAL A 159 -11.54 -13.82 -15.46
CA VAL A 159 -11.87 -12.41 -15.71
C VAL A 159 -11.02 -11.91 -16.86
N GLU A 160 -11.66 -11.25 -17.82
CA GLU A 160 -10.99 -10.45 -18.85
C GLU A 160 -11.39 -9.00 -18.66
N GLU A 161 -10.42 -8.16 -18.44
CA GLU A 161 -10.63 -6.76 -18.04
C GLU A 161 -9.60 -5.87 -18.71
N SER A 162 -10.04 -4.69 -19.20
CA SER A 162 -9.12 -3.63 -19.57
C SER A 162 -8.46 -3.08 -18.31
N SER A 163 -7.14 -2.96 -18.33
CA SER A 163 -6.37 -2.47 -17.19
C SER A 163 -5.22 -1.56 -17.63
N TYR A 164 -4.80 -0.69 -16.75
CA TYR A 164 -3.51 -0.02 -16.84
C TYR A 164 -2.44 -0.88 -16.18
N PHE A 165 -1.27 -0.93 -16.80
CA PHE A 165 -0.11 -1.68 -16.33
C PHE A 165 1.03 -0.73 -16.02
N PHE A 166 1.69 -0.97 -14.88
CA PHE A 166 2.97 -0.37 -14.55
C PHE A 166 4.09 -1.26 -15.05
N LYS A 167 5.06 -0.69 -15.77
CA LYS A 167 6.22 -1.40 -16.33
C LYS A 167 7.22 -1.82 -15.27
N LEU A 168 6.78 -2.61 -14.28
CA LEU A 168 7.61 -3.06 -13.17
C LEU A 168 8.83 -3.84 -13.65
N SER A 169 8.73 -4.60 -14.75
CA SER A 169 9.84 -5.34 -15.35
C SER A 169 11.03 -4.45 -15.72
N ALA A 170 10.78 -3.21 -16.11
CA ALA A 170 11.84 -2.23 -16.45
C ALA A 170 12.65 -1.77 -15.23
N TYR A 171 12.17 -2.02 -14.02
CA TYR A 171 12.83 -1.59 -12.77
C TYR A 171 13.68 -2.68 -12.13
N GLN A 172 13.67 -3.92 -12.65
CA GLN A 172 14.36 -5.06 -12.06
C GLN A 172 15.84 -4.80 -11.77
N ASP A 173 16.59 -4.37 -12.78
CA ASP A 173 18.03 -4.16 -12.63
C ASP A 173 18.34 -3.00 -11.67
N ARG A 174 17.50 -1.97 -11.67
CA ARG A 174 17.61 -0.83 -10.74
C ARG A 174 17.39 -1.25 -9.30
N LEU A 175 16.41 -2.13 -9.05
CA LEU A 175 16.13 -2.68 -7.72
C LEU A 175 17.29 -3.57 -7.24
N LEU A 176 17.79 -4.47 -8.09
CA LEU A 176 18.93 -5.32 -7.75
C LEU A 176 20.17 -4.50 -7.42
N LYS A 177 20.44 -3.45 -8.19
CA LYS A 177 21.53 -2.51 -7.93
C LYS A 177 21.35 -1.77 -6.61
N LEU A 178 20.14 -1.30 -6.31
CA LEU A 178 19.82 -0.66 -5.02
C LEU A 178 20.14 -1.57 -3.84
N TYR A 179 19.72 -2.85 -3.90
CA TYR A 179 19.97 -3.81 -2.82
C TYR A 179 21.44 -4.20 -2.66
N GLU A 180 22.22 -4.12 -3.73
CA GLU A 180 23.68 -4.31 -3.70
C GLU A 180 24.39 -3.10 -3.08
N GLU A 181 24.02 -1.88 -3.49
CA GLU A 181 24.63 -0.63 -3.03
C GLU A 181 24.21 -0.26 -1.60
N GLN A 182 23.01 -0.68 -1.19
CA GLN A 182 22.42 -0.40 0.13
C GLN A 182 21.97 -1.71 0.82
N PRO A 183 22.91 -2.49 1.37
CA PRO A 183 22.61 -3.81 1.92
C PRO A 183 21.66 -3.76 3.13
N ASP A 184 21.52 -2.62 3.79
CA ASP A 184 20.63 -2.42 4.93
C ASP A 184 19.26 -1.83 4.54
N PHE A 185 18.99 -1.65 3.23
CA PHE A 185 17.71 -1.13 2.73
C PHE A 185 16.51 -2.01 3.13
N ILE A 186 16.71 -3.31 3.19
CA ILE A 186 15.72 -4.28 3.66
C ILE A 186 16.28 -5.05 4.84
N GLY A 187 15.60 -4.99 5.97
CA GLY A 187 15.91 -5.77 7.18
C GLY A 187 14.73 -6.65 7.63
N PRO A 188 15.00 -7.75 8.32
CA PRO A 188 16.29 -8.39 8.57
C PRO A 188 16.84 -9.13 7.32
N ALA A 189 18.05 -9.67 7.43
CA ALA A 189 18.76 -10.28 6.31
C ALA A 189 17.98 -11.39 5.59
N GLU A 190 17.20 -12.18 6.33
CA GLU A 190 16.35 -13.24 5.77
C GLU A 190 15.32 -12.65 4.80
N ARG A 191 14.67 -11.55 5.16
CA ARG A 191 13.67 -10.88 4.33
C ARG A 191 14.31 -10.23 3.10
N ARG A 192 15.48 -9.61 3.28
CA ARG A 192 16.26 -9.10 2.15
C ARG A 192 16.58 -10.20 1.13
N ASN A 193 17.05 -11.35 1.60
CA ASN A 193 17.39 -12.47 0.72
C ASN A 193 16.18 -13.01 -0.04
N GLU A 194 15.01 -13.08 0.60
CA GLU A 194 13.75 -13.45 -0.04
C GLU A 194 13.39 -12.47 -1.16
N ILE A 195 13.46 -11.17 -0.90
CA ILE A 195 13.14 -10.13 -1.89
C ILE A 195 14.13 -10.14 -3.06
N ILE A 196 15.44 -10.26 -2.78
CA ILE A 196 16.45 -10.37 -3.84
C ILE A 196 16.19 -11.60 -4.72
N SER A 197 15.86 -12.73 -4.11
CA SER A 197 15.52 -13.96 -4.85
C SER A 197 14.27 -13.77 -5.71
N PHE A 198 13.24 -13.13 -5.15
CA PHE A 198 12.00 -12.83 -5.87
C PHE A 198 12.27 -11.90 -7.06
N VAL A 199 13.01 -10.80 -6.89
CA VAL A 199 13.32 -9.89 -7.98
C VAL A 199 14.21 -10.56 -9.05
N LYS A 200 15.18 -11.39 -8.65
CA LYS A 200 16.01 -12.17 -9.58
C LYS A 200 15.24 -13.21 -10.39
N SER A 201 14.11 -13.70 -9.91
CA SER A 201 13.28 -14.67 -10.66
C SER A 201 12.58 -14.06 -11.87
N GLY A 202 12.63 -12.74 -12.01
CA GLY A 202 12.03 -11.99 -13.13
C GLY A 202 10.76 -11.24 -12.71
N LEU A 203 10.80 -9.92 -12.76
CA LEU A 203 9.62 -9.09 -12.52
C LEU A 203 8.74 -9.03 -13.77
N ARG A 204 7.43 -9.05 -13.57
CA ARG A 204 6.41 -8.86 -14.61
C ARG A 204 5.71 -7.52 -14.39
N ASP A 205 5.22 -6.94 -15.46
CA ASP A 205 4.43 -5.71 -15.40
C ASP A 205 3.17 -5.92 -14.56
N LEU A 206 2.85 -4.95 -13.74
CA LEU A 206 1.79 -5.03 -12.75
C LEU A 206 0.53 -4.34 -13.23
N SER A 207 -0.61 -5.03 -13.24
CA SER A 207 -1.91 -4.42 -13.45
C SER A 207 -2.27 -3.52 -12.25
N ILE A 208 -2.46 -2.22 -12.54
CA ILE A 208 -2.59 -1.16 -11.51
C ILE A 208 -3.94 -0.43 -11.56
N SER A 209 -4.93 -0.95 -12.28
CA SER A 209 -6.30 -0.42 -12.24
C SER A 209 -7.35 -1.53 -12.29
N ARG A 210 -8.58 -1.18 -11.92
CA ARG A 210 -9.75 -2.07 -11.93
C ARG A 210 -10.97 -1.34 -12.46
N THR A 211 -11.87 -2.09 -13.12
CA THR A 211 -13.18 -1.61 -13.57
C THR A 211 -14.35 -2.35 -12.91
N THR A 212 -14.05 -3.43 -12.18
CA THR A 212 -15.05 -4.32 -11.56
C THR A 212 -15.69 -3.75 -10.29
N PHE A 213 -15.11 -2.68 -9.73
CA PHE A 213 -15.65 -1.92 -8.60
C PHE A 213 -15.30 -0.44 -8.74
N ASP A 214 -15.95 0.42 -7.97
CA ASP A 214 -15.82 1.88 -8.07
C ASP A 214 -15.37 2.56 -6.75
N TRP A 215 -15.23 1.81 -5.67
CA TRP A 215 -14.73 2.28 -4.39
C TRP A 215 -13.19 2.35 -4.37
N GLY A 216 -12.64 3.49 -4.75
CA GLY A 216 -11.21 3.74 -4.87
C GLY A 216 -10.90 5.08 -5.52
N VAL A 217 -9.62 5.40 -5.65
CA VAL A 217 -9.16 6.61 -6.34
C VAL A 217 -9.35 6.47 -7.85
N LYS A 218 -10.05 7.41 -8.47
CA LYS A 218 -10.30 7.39 -9.92
C LYS A 218 -9.03 7.71 -10.71
N VAL A 219 -8.83 6.98 -11.81
CA VAL A 219 -7.74 7.22 -12.74
C VAL A 219 -7.97 8.56 -13.46
N PRO A 220 -6.98 9.46 -13.49
CA PRO A 220 -7.06 10.72 -14.22
C PRO A 220 -7.35 10.51 -15.72
N GLY A 221 -8.37 11.18 -16.24
CA GLY A 221 -8.77 11.08 -17.64
C GLY A 221 -9.55 9.82 -18.02
N ASP A 222 -9.68 8.84 -17.11
CA ASP A 222 -10.42 7.59 -17.34
C ASP A 222 -11.19 7.14 -16.08
N PRO A 223 -12.27 7.81 -15.72
CA PRO A 223 -13.01 7.57 -14.47
C PRO A 223 -13.73 6.22 -14.41
N ALA A 224 -13.75 5.44 -15.51
CA ALA A 224 -14.23 4.06 -15.51
C ALA A 224 -13.29 3.14 -14.74
N HIS A 225 -12.02 3.52 -14.59
CA HIS A 225 -11.03 2.80 -13.81
C HIS A 225 -10.83 3.42 -12.42
N VAL A 226 -10.63 2.57 -11.41
CA VAL A 226 -10.06 2.95 -10.11
C VAL A 226 -8.63 2.43 -10.02
N MET A 227 -7.78 3.14 -9.29
CA MET A 227 -6.41 2.69 -9.02
C MET A 227 -6.43 1.41 -8.20
N TYR A 228 -5.51 0.50 -8.53
CA TYR A 228 -5.35 -0.72 -7.77
C TYR A 228 -4.73 -0.43 -6.39
N VAL A 229 -5.13 -1.23 -5.42
CA VAL A 229 -4.85 -1.02 -4.00
C VAL A 229 -3.38 -0.68 -3.68
N TRP A 230 -2.40 -1.30 -4.37
CA TRP A 230 -0.99 -1.04 -4.06
C TRP A 230 -0.49 0.32 -4.54
N VAL A 231 -0.97 0.84 -5.67
CA VAL A 231 -0.65 2.21 -6.11
C VAL A 231 -1.29 3.22 -5.16
N ASP A 232 -2.55 2.97 -4.80
CA ASP A 232 -3.29 3.76 -3.84
C ASP A 232 -2.61 3.72 -2.47
N ALA A 233 -2.52 2.53 -1.86
CA ALA A 233 -1.99 2.36 -0.52
C ALA A 233 -0.56 2.91 -0.36
N LEU A 234 0.39 2.56 -1.26
CA LEU A 234 1.79 2.97 -1.12
C LEU A 234 2.00 4.48 -1.25
N THR A 235 1.12 5.17 -1.96
CA THR A 235 1.19 6.63 -2.09
C THR A 235 0.99 7.36 -0.76
N ASN A 236 0.40 6.71 0.26
CA ASN A 236 0.17 7.32 1.57
C ASN A 236 1.43 7.92 2.20
N TYR A 237 2.56 7.24 2.06
CA TYR A 237 3.83 7.63 2.68
C TYR A 237 4.31 9.00 2.21
N VAL A 238 4.22 9.27 0.91
CA VAL A 238 4.60 10.57 0.36
C VAL A 238 3.46 11.59 0.48
N THR A 239 2.20 11.15 0.45
CA THR A 239 1.04 12.03 0.68
C THR A 239 1.14 12.75 2.03
N ALA A 240 1.47 12.03 3.09
CA ALA A 240 1.55 12.58 4.44
C ALA A 240 2.60 13.69 4.60
N THR A 241 3.59 13.73 3.72
CA THR A 241 4.60 14.80 3.69
C THR A 241 4.15 16.03 2.89
N GLY A 242 3.11 15.91 2.07
CA GLY A 242 2.63 16.97 1.18
C GLY A 242 3.47 17.19 -0.08
N LEU A 243 4.60 16.51 -0.23
CA LEU A 243 5.59 16.75 -1.28
C LEU A 243 5.04 16.61 -2.71
N LEU A 244 4.04 15.75 -2.92
CA LEU A 244 3.48 15.54 -4.27
C LEU A 244 2.65 16.73 -4.75
N THR A 245 1.98 17.43 -3.85
CA THR A 245 1.04 18.53 -4.15
C THR A 245 1.63 19.91 -3.88
N ASP A 246 2.59 20.01 -2.93
CA ASP A 246 3.32 21.24 -2.62
C ASP A 246 4.75 20.92 -2.19
N GLU A 247 5.73 21.24 -3.04
CA GLU A 247 7.15 21.02 -2.75
C GLU A 247 7.64 21.80 -1.51
N ASN A 248 6.96 22.89 -1.17
CA ASN A 248 7.26 23.72 0.00
C ASN A 248 6.45 23.34 1.24
N ALA A 249 5.69 22.25 1.19
CA ALA A 249 4.94 21.78 2.35
C ALA A 249 5.87 21.63 3.58
N PRO A 250 5.45 22.02 4.78
CA PRO A 250 6.30 21.99 5.98
C PRO A 250 6.88 20.60 6.30
N ARG A 251 6.21 19.54 5.84
CA ARG A 251 6.62 18.14 6.04
C ARG A 251 7.40 17.57 4.86
N SER A 252 7.58 18.28 3.74
CA SER A 252 8.33 17.78 2.56
C SER A 252 9.76 17.37 2.91
N LYS A 253 10.38 18.04 3.90
CA LYS A 253 11.72 17.74 4.43
C LYS A 253 11.87 16.32 5.02
N PHE A 254 10.79 15.65 5.33
CA PHE A 254 10.80 14.28 5.87
C PHE A 254 10.88 13.20 4.79
N TRP A 255 10.65 13.54 3.51
CA TRP A 255 10.78 12.56 2.45
C TRP A 255 12.23 12.51 1.89
N PRO A 256 12.79 11.33 1.62
CA PRO A 256 12.23 9.98 1.82
C PRO A 256 12.22 9.56 3.29
N ALA A 257 11.41 8.55 3.62
CA ALA A 257 11.35 8.00 4.97
C ALA A 257 12.66 7.29 5.35
N ASP A 258 13.04 7.43 6.62
CA ASP A 258 14.19 6.71 7.19
C ASP A 258 13.86 5.24 7.46
N ALA A 259 12.59 4.94 7.81
CA ALA A 259 12.16 3.57 8.06
C ALA A 259 10.66 3.35 7.81
N HIS A 260 10.34 2.26 7.13
CA HIS A 260 9.00 1.70 7.05
C HIS A 260 8.97 0.38 7.84
N ILE A 261 8.16 0.32 8.89
CA ILE A 261 7.96 -0.90 9.68
C ILE A 261 6.72 -1.58 9.16
N ILE A 262 6.90 -2.74 8.55
CA ILE A 262 5.85 -3.42 7.79
C ILE A 262 5.81 -4.92 8.08
N GLY A 263 4.64 -5.53 7.89
CA GLY A 263 4.48 -6.98 7.98
C GLY A 263 5.28 -7.72 6.88
N LYS A 264 5.87 -8.86 7.22
CA LYS A 264 6.65 -9.67 6.26
C LYS A 264 5.88 -10.07 5.00
N ASP A 265 4.56 -10.19 5.10
CA ASP A 265 3.71 -10.68 4.03
C ASP A 265 3.46 -9.64 2.92
N ILE A 266 3.75 -8.37 3.22
CA ILE A 266 3.57 -7.25 2.28
C ILE A 266 4.89 -6.63 1.82
N ILE A 267 6.04 -7.12 2.30
CA ILE A 267 7.36 -6.53 1.98
C ILE A 267 7.65 -6.54 0.47
N ARG A 268 7.20 -7.56 -0.26
CA ARG A 268 7.41 -7.65 -1.71
C ARG A 268 6.61 -6.63 -2.52
N PHE A 269 5.64 -5.95 -1.91
CA PHE A 269 4.83 -4.91 -2.55
C PHE A 269 5.33 -3.51 -2.23
N HIS A 270 6.19 -3.36 -1.18
CA HIS A 270 6.86 -2.13 -0.78
C HIS A 270 8.21 -2.02 -1.49
#